data_410a771e5eb8ce846cba6cb8bc17ee9d
#
_entry.id   410a771e5eb8ce846cba6cb8bc17ee9d
#
_cell.length_a   1.000
_cell.length_b   1.000
_cell.length_c   1.000
_cell.angle_alpha   90.00
_cell.angle_beta   90.00
_cell.angle_gamma   90.00
#
_symmetry.space_group_name_H-M   'P 1'
#
loop_
_entity.id
_entity.type
_entity.pdbx_description
1 polymer ?
#
loop_
_entity_poly.entity_id
_entity_poly.type
_entity_poly.pdbx_seq_one_letter_code
_entity_poly.pdbx_strand_id
1 'polypeptide(L)'
;MDITKIKSLIVPLMYVKTTVEQGGFTQAARYLGKTQPHISREVKRLEKLFNVTLFSRIPRGMIATHEGMEVYKQAEKLNALFYELENCSLPKNNVSGRLTISMTDGIGIYLMSHLAEFHELCPKVCVNVISGHNEMNLRERKADIAIVYKYPPQDNALVVEEFKREFGLFASTSYINRHGMPKSIDDLLNRHALSNRSEYNENWEEWRRMMAEARETVLCCDSSNLLIQATDSGTAVSLSLIHISEPR
;
A
#
# COMPACT_ATOMS: atom_id res chain seq x y z
N MET A 1 -4.98 22.87 30.25
CA MET A 1 -4.17 21.63 30.30
C MET A 1 -2.72 22.05 30.57
N ASP A 2 -2.08 21.49 31.59
CA ASP A 2 -0.74 21.89 31.99
C ASP A 2 0.31 21.40 30.98
N ILE A 3 1.17 22.30 30.51
CA ILE A 3 2.26 22.02 29.54
C ILE A 3 3.21 20.95 30.10
N THR A 4 3.44 20.93 31.42
CA THR A 4 4.28 19.92 32.08
C THR A 4 3.69 18.51 31.91
N LYS A 5 2.37 18.42 32.03
CA LYS A 5 1.64 17.16 31.84
C LYS A 5 1.73 16.68 30.38
N ILE A 6 1.61 17.58 29.39
CA ILE A 6 1.76 17.25 27.97
C ILE A 6 3.16 16.68 27.69
N LYS A 7 4.21 17.39 28.12
CA LYS A 7 5.60 16.92 27.94
C LYS A 7 5.83 15.53 28.55
N SER A 8 5.20 15.25 29.70
CA SER A 8 5.33 13.96 30.38
C SER A 8 4.60 12.80 29.69
N LEU A 9 3.70 13.07 28.74
CA LEU A 9 2.92 12.07 28.02
C LEU A 9 3.50 11.72 26.65
N ILE A 10 4.04 12.70 25.93
CA ILE A 10 4.46 12.52 24.53
C ILE A 10 5.49 11.40 24.39
N VAL A 11 6.55 11.40 25.17
CA VAL A 11 7.62 10.40 25.06
C VAL A 11 7.14 8.99 25.38
N PRO A 12 6.40 8.75 26.50
CA PRO A 12 5.82 7.43 26.75
C PRO A 12 4.83 6.97 25.68
N LEU A 13 4.03 7.85 25.09
CA LEU A 13 3.14 7.52 23.97
C LEU A 13 3.93 7.03 22.76
N MET A 14 5.05 7.69 22.42
CA MET A 14 5.94 7.24 21.35
C MET A 14 6.59 5.89 21.69
N TYR A 15 6.87 5.60 22.95
CA TYR A 15 7.35 4.28 23.36
C TYR A 15 6.29 3.20 23.21
N VAL A 16 5.00 3.48 23.53
CA VAL A 16 3.89 2.56 23.24
C VAL A 16 3.83 2.27 21.73
N LYS A 17 3.78 3.33 20.89
CA LYS A 17 3.77 3.22 19.44
C LYS A 17 4.90 2.31 18.94
N THR A 18 6.14 2.64 19.29
CA THR A 18 7.31 1.89 18.84
C THR A 18 7.31 0.44 19.37
N THR A 19 6.80 0.19 20.59
CA THR A 19 6.74 -1.17 21.14
C THR A 19 5.75 -2.04 20.38
N VAL A 20 4.61 -1.50 19.96
CA VAL A 20 3.64 -2.20 19.12
C VAL A 20 4.25 -2.51 17.75
N GLU A 21 4.83 -1.52 17.08
CA GLU A 21 5.42 -1.64 15.74
C GLU A 21 6.61 -2.60 15.69
N GLN A 22 7.40 -2.64 16.73
CA GLN A 22 8.59 -3.52 16.79
C GLN A 22 8.27 -4.93 17.34
N GLY A 23 7.03 -5.17 17.79
CA GLY A 23 6.62 -6.46 18.35
C GLY A 23 7.17 -6.74 19.75
N GLY A 24 7.65 -5.71 20.49
CA GLY A 24 8.08 -5.88 21.87
C GLY A 24 9.09 -4.85 22.38
N PHE A 25 9.25 -4.83 23.72
CA PHE A 25 10.11 -3.85 24.38
C PHE A 25 11.59 -3.94 24.02
N THR A 26 12.10 -5.15 23.80
CA THR A 26 13.53 -5.36 23.47
C THR A 26 13.85 -4.82 22.08
N GLN A 27 12.98 -5.06 21.12
CA GLN A 27 13.11 -4.61 19.75
C GLN A 27 12.94 -3.07 19.68
N ALA A 28 11.92 -2.54 20.38
CA ALA A 28 11.72 -1.11 20.52
C ALA A 28 12.93 -0.39 21.13
N ALA A 29 13.54 -1.01 22.16
CA ALA A 29 14.73 -0.47 22.80
C ALA A 29 15.92 -0.36 21.85
N ARG A 30 16.16 -1.40 21.04
CA ARG A 30 17.20 -1.38 19.99
C ARG A 30 16.93 -0.29 18.97
N TYR A 31 15.69 -0.19 18.52
CA TYR A 31 15.27 0.80 17.52
C TYR A 31 15.49 2.24 18.01
N LEU A 32 15.16 2.53 19.27
CA LEU A 32 15.24 3.86 19.85
C LEU A 32 16.61 4.20 20.47
N GLY A 33 17.58 3.28 20.45
CA GLY A 33 18.87 3.46 21.11
C GLY A 33 18.73 3.63 22.64
N LYS A 34 17.75 2.96 23.24
CA LYS A 34 17.46 2.99 24.68
C LYS A 34 17.58 1.60 25.29
N THR A 35 17.53 1.54 26.63
CA THR A 35 17.48 0.26 27.33
C THR A 35 16.05 -0.22 27.48
N GLN A 36 15.83 -1.54 27.39
CA GLN A 36 14.51 -2.15 27.59
C GLN A 36 13.87 -1.76 28.96
N PRO A 37 14.62 -1.77 30.11
CA PRO A 37 14.05 -1.33 31.37
C PRO A 37 13.57 0.12 31.38
N HIS A 38 14.24 1.01 30.64
CA HIS A 38 13.83 2.41 30.51
C HIS A 38 12.47 2.51 29.83
N ILE A 39 12.31 1.91 28.64
CA ILE A 39 11.05 1.94 27.89
C ILE A 39 9.92 1.29 28.70
N SER A 40 10.16 0.12 29.29
CA SER A 40 9.17 -0.58 30.11
C SER A 40 8.71 0.25 31.31
N ARG A 41 9.61 1.02 31.94
CA ARG A 41 9.28 1.90 33.06
C ARG A 41 8.40 3.07 32.62
N GLU A 42 8.71 3.69 31.51
CA GLU A 42 7.94 4.82 31.00
C GLU A 42 6.54 4.39 30.54
N VAL A 43 6.42 3.22 29.88
CA VAL A 43 5.12 2.66 29.53
C VAL A 43 4.30 2.31 30.78
N LYS A 44 4.91 1.67 31.80
CA LYS A 44 4.23 1.43 33.09
C LYS A 44 3.77 2.70 33.78
N ARG A 45 4.53 3.78 33.64
CA ARG A 45 4.11 5.08 34.17
C ARG A 45 2.85 5.60 33.46
N LEU A 46 2.75 5.40 32.15
CA LEU A 46 1.57 5.74 31.36
C LEU A 46 0.37 4.85 31.74
N GLU A 47 0.57 3.55 31.92
CA GLU A 47 -0.44 2.61 32.40
C GLU A 47 -1.04 3.04 33.75
N LYS A 48 -0.17 3.44 34.70
CA LYS A 48 -0.61 3.98 35.99
C LYS A 48 -1.40 5.27 35.84
N LEU A 49 -0.97 6.16 34.95
CA LEU A 49 -1.62 7.47 34.78
C LEU A 49 -3.02 7.32 34.17
N PHE A 50 -3.21 6.39 33.27
CA PHE A 50 -4.51 6.12 32.63
C PHE A 50 -5.32 5.05 33.38
N ASN A 51 -4.72 4.41 34.37
CA ASN A 51 -5.31 3.28 35.11
C ASN A 51 -5.76 2.15 34.20
N VAL A 52 -4.92 1.80 33.22
CA VAL A 52 -5.14 0.72 32.25
C VAL A 52 -3.88 -0.10 32.06
N THR A 53 -4.03 -1.33 31.58
CA THR A 53 -2.91 -2.17 31.14
C THR A 53 -2.81 -2.11 29.63
N LEU A 54 -1.66 -1.66 29.10
CA LEU A 54 -1.46 -1.49 27.67
C LEU A 54 -0.82 -2.70 27.01
N PHE A 55 -0.09 -3.53 27.78
CA PHE A 55 0.56 -4.73 27.26
C PHE A 55 0.37 -5.94 28.16
N SER A 56 0.07 -7.09 27.57
CA SER A 56 -0.04 -8.39 28.24
C SER A 56 1.12 -9.29 27.89
N ARG A 57 1.61 -10.04 28.88
CA ARG A 57 2.63 -11.08 28.64
C ARG A 57 1.99 -12.35 28.09
N ILE A 58 2.61 -12.92 27.08
CA ILE A 58 2.26 -14.23 26.53
C ILE A 58 3.50 -15.14 26.53
N PRO A 59 3.37 -16.47 26.44
CA PRO A 59 4.50 -17.41 26.47
C PRO A 59 5.60 -17.13 25.43
N ARG A 60 5.25 -16.48 24.32
CA ARG A 60 6.18 -16.16 23.23
C ARG A 60 6.52 -14.67 23.12
N GLY A 61 6.27 -13.88 24.16
CA GLY A 61 6.59 -12.44 24.13
C GLY A 61 5.54 -11.57 24.80
N MET A 62 5.14 -10.51 24.13
CA MET A 62 4.21 -9.52 24.63
C MET A 62 3.31 -9.04 23.50
N ILE A 63 2.04 -8.82 23.82
CA ILE A 63 1.05 -8.26 22.90
C ILE A 63 0.40 -7.02 23.53
N ALA A 64 -0.01 -6.08 22.69
CA ALA A 64 -0.84 -4.95 23.13
C ALA A 64 -2.24 -5.46 23.51
N THR A 65 -2.80 -4.90 24.56
CA THR A 65 -4.21 -5.08 24.95
C THR A 65 -5.13 -4.28 24.01
N HIS A 66 -6.44 -4.40 24.19
CA HIS A 66 -7.40 -3.52 23.49
C HIS A 66 -7.10 -2.04 23.79
N GLU A 67 -6.92 -1.68 25.05
CA GLU A 67 -6.55 -0.34 25.50
C GLU A 67 -5.18 0.08 24.95
N GLY A 68 -4.24 -0.85 24.88
CA GLY A 68 -2.93 -0.62 24.27
C GLY A 68 -3.03 -0.26 22.79
N MET A 69 -3.89 -0.93 22.02
CA MET A 69 -4.16 -0.61 20.63
C MET A 69 -4.87 0.72 20.43
N GLU A 70 -5.80 1.09 21.32
CA GLU A 70 -6.44 2.40 21.27
C GLU A 70 -5.42 3.53 21.55
N VAL A 71 -4.55 3.36 22.55
CA VAL A 71 -3.47 4.32 22.83
C VAL A 71 -2.48 4.38 21.66
N TYR A 72 -2.16 3.26 21.03
CA TYR A 72 -1.34 3.19 19.83
C TYR A 72 -1.93 4.05 18.70
N LYS A 73 -3.21 3.89 18.37
CA LYS A 73 -3.90 4.69 17.35
C LYS A 73 -3.84 6.20 17.64
N GLN A 74 -3.97 6.60 18.90
CA GLN A 74 -3.84 8.01 19.26
C GLN A 74 -2.39 8.51 19.17
N ALA A 75 -1.42 7.67 19.50
CA ALA A 75 -0.01 7.99 19.34
C ALA A 75 0.39 8.12 17.87
N GLU A 76 -0.20 7.33 16.96
CA GLU A 76 -0.02 7.47 15.51
C GLU A 76 -0.55 8.82 15.02
N LYS A 77 -1.77 9.21 15.41
CA LYS A 77 -2.34 10.52 15.05
C LYS A 77 -1.47 11.67 15.54
N LEU A 78 -0.98 11.57 16.78
CA LEU A 78 -0.08 12.57 17.35
C LEU A 78 1.23 12.66 16.56
N ASN A 79 1.81 11.53 16.19
CA ASN A 79 3.02 11.47 15.37
C ASN A 79 2.81 12.08 13.98
N ALA A 80 1.67 11.83 13.35
CA ALA A 80 1.30 12.44 12.08
C ALA A 80 1.19 13.97 12.19
N LEU A 81 0.56 14.47 13.26
CA LEU A 81 0.49 15.91 13.53
C LEU A 81 1.87 16.55 13.72
N PHE A 82 2.79 15.89 14.40
CA PHE A 82 4.18 16.39 14.52
C PHE A 82 4.86 16.43 13.15
N TYR A 83 4.65 15.42 12.32
CA TYR A 83 5.18 15.40 10.96
C TYR A 83 4.62 16.54 10.10
N GLU A 84 3.31 16.82 10.22
CA GLU A 84 2.68 17.97 9.56
C GLU A 84 3.25 19.31 10.07
N LEU A 85 3.47 19.44 11.38
CA LEU A 85 4.06 20.64 11.97
C LEU A 85 5.51 20.87 11.53
N GLU A 86 6.31 19.81 11.49
CA GLU A 86 7.68 19.88 10.93
C GLU A 86 7.66 20.33 9.47
N ASN A 87 6.72 19.81 8.68
CA ASN A 87 6.57 20.15 7.27
C ASN A 87 5.95 21.54 7.05
N CYS A 88 5.10 22.04 7.97
CA CYS A 88 4.61 23.42 7.92
C CYS A 88 5.71 24.46 8.14
N SER A 89 6.78 24.09 8.85
CA SER A 89 7.90 24.99 9.17
C SER A 89 9.02 24.98 8.12
N LEU A 90 9.02 24.01 7.23
CA LEU A 90 9.97 23.91 6.13
C LEU A 90 9.38 24.57 4.88
N PRO A 91 10.14 25.44 4.16
CA PRO A 91 9.72 25.85 2.85
C PRO A 91 9.54 24.60 1.98
N LYS A 92 8.39 24.51 1.28
CA LYS A 92 8.00 23.34 0.46
C LYS A 92 9.10 22.83 -0.51
N ASN A 93 10.12 23.63 -0.75
CA ASN A 93 11.26 23.34 -1.65
C ASN A 93 12.43 22.59 -0.99
N ASN A 94 12.35 22.17 0.27
CA ASN A 94 13.48 21.52 0.95
C ASN A 94 13.28 20.03 1.25
N VAL A 95 12.18 19.44 0.78
CA VAL A 95 12.01 17.98 0.85
C VAL A 95 13.06 17.32 -0.02
N SER A 96 13.88 16.45 0.56
CA SER A 96 14.96 15.77 -0.15
C SER A 96 15.17 14.37 0.39
N GLY A 97 15.74 13.50 -0.42
CA GLY A 97 16.04 12.13 -0.03
C GLY A 97 15.53 11.11 -1.03
N ARG A 98 15.37 9.87 -0.58
CA ARG A 98 14.84 8.77 -1.38
C ARG A 98 13.45 8.40 -0.87
N LEU A 99 12.49 8.34 -1.77
CA LEU A 99 11.14 7.82 -1.53
C LEU A 99 11.01 6.48 -2.27
N THR A 100 10.83 5.40 -1.53
CA THR A 100 10.64 4.07 -2.11
C THR A 100 9.18 3.69 -2.09
N ILE A 101 8.61 3.46 -3.27
CA ILE A 101 7.20 3.11 -3.46
C ILE A 101 7.12 1.68 -4.01
N SER A 102 6.39 0.81 -3.33
CA SER A 102 6.05 -0.54 -3.82
C SER A 102 4.67 -0.51 -4.47
N MET A 103 4.56 -1.03 -5.69
CA MET A 103 3.29 -1.07 -6.42
C MET A 103 3.33 -2.14 -7.51
N THR A 104 2.18 -2.45 -8.07
CA THR A 104 2.12 -3.27 -9.29
C THR A 104 2.57 -2.46 -10.50
N ASP A 105 3.09 -3.12 -11.52
CA ASP A 105 3.56 -2.45 -12.74
C ASP A 105 2.45 -1.66 -13.45
N GLY A 106 1.19 -2.14 -13.42
CA GLY A 106 0.05 -1.42 -13.98
C GLY A 106 -0.20 -0.07 -13.30
N ILE A 107 -0.16 -0.03 -11.97
CA ILE A 107 -0.25 1.24 -11.22
C ILE A 107 0.98 2.10 -11.50
N GLY A 108 2.16 1.48 -11.63
CA GLY A 108 3.41 2.17 -11.95
C GLY A 108 3.34 2.91 -13.29
N ILE A 109 2.76 2.32 -14.33
CA ILE A 109 2.57 2.98 -15.64
C ILE A 109 1.77 4.27 -15.49
N TYR A 110 0.67 4.23 -14.74
CA TYR A 110 -0.14 5.42 -14.48
C TYR A 110 0.64 6.47 -13.68
N LEU A 111 1.31 6.05 -12.60
CA LEU A 111 2.03 6.98 -11.73
C LEU A 111 3.20 7.67 -12.44
N MET A 112 3.88 6.96 -13.34
CA MET A 112 5.01 7.52 -14.11
C MET A 112 4.60 8.66 -15.03
N SER A 113 3.35 8.74 -15.48
CA SER A 113 2.85 9.87 -16.27
C SER A 113 2.80 11.18 -15.47
N HIS A 114 2.74 11.10 -14.13
CA HIS A 114 2.73 12.24 -13.21
C HIS A 114 4.09 12.52 -12.54
N LEU A 115 5.12 11.73 -12.87
CA LEU A 115 6.43 11.88 -12.24
C LEU A 115 7.10 13.23 -12.51
N ALA A 116 6.87 13.81 -13.70
CA ALA A 116 7.42 15.12 -14.05
C ALA A 116 6.86 16.22 -13.14
N GLU A 117 5.54 16.23 -12.93
CA GLU A 117 4.86 17.16 -12.03
C GLU A 117 5.35 17.01 -10.58
N PHE A 118 5.49 15.77 -10.12
CA PHE A 118 6.06 15.49 -8.80
C PHE A 118 7.49 16.02 -8.67
N HIS A 119 8.31 15.84 -9.70
CA HIS A 119 9.70 16.30 -9.68
C HIS A 119 9.81 17.82 -9.66
N GLU A 120 8.90 18.54 -10.32
CA GLU A 120 8.83 20.01 -10.24
C GLU A 120 8.52 20.49 -8.80
N LEU A 121 7.63 19.77 -8.11
CA LEU A 121 7.26 20.08 -6.72
C LEU A 121 8.34 19.67 -5.71
N CYS A 122 9.04 18.57 -5.96
CA CYS A 122 10.02 17.97 -5.07
C CYS A 122 11.34 17.61 -5.80
N PRO A 123 12.11 18.60 -6.31
CA PRO A 123 13.24 18.35 -7.21
C PRO A 123 14.43 17.63 -6.56
N LYS A 124 14.49 17.59 -5.22
CA LYS A 124 15.56 16.91 -4.47
C LYS A 124 15.15 15.51 -3.98
N VAL A 125 13.96 15.01 -4.36
CA VAL A 125 13.49 13.68 -4.02
C VAL A 125 13.80 12.72 -5.15
N CYS A 126 14.50 11.64 -4.84
CA CYS A 126 14.70 10.51 -5.75
C CYS A 126 13.60 9.46 -5.50
N VAL A 127 12.75 9.23 -6.48
CA VAL A 127 11.73 8.17 -6.40
C VAL A 127 12.34 6.85 -6.82
N ASN A 128 12.25 5.86 -5.93
CA ASN A 128 12.63 4.47 -6.18
C ASN A 128 11.36 3.63 -6.24
N VAL A 129 11.13 2.92 -7.35
CA VAL A 129 9.93 2.08 -7.53
C VAL A 129 10.32 0.61 -7.45
N ILE A 130 9.62 -0.12 -6.59
CA ILE A 130 9.68 -1.58 -6.52
C ILE A 130 8.42 -2.11 -7.17
N SER A 131 8.56 -2.66 -8.37
CA SER A 131 7.46 -3.31 -9.07
C SER A 131 7.30 -4.75 -8.61
N GLY A 132 6.11 -5.10 -8.12
CA GLY A 132 5.79 -6.44 -7.65
C GLY A 132 4.59 -6.47 -6.68
N HIS A 133 4.04 -7.67 -6.46
CA HIS A 133 2.85 -7.88 -5.64
C HIS A 133 3.11 -7.98 -4.13
N ASN A 134 4.24 -7.54 -3.65
CA ASN A 134 4.69 -7.89 -2.31
C ASN A 134 4.24 -6.86 -1.28
N GLU A 135 3.08 -7.10 -0.64
CA GLU A 135 2.67 -6.44 0.62
C GLU A 135 3.75 -6.56 1.72
N MET A 136 4.66 -7.53 1.58
CA MET A 136 5.81 -7.73 2.47
C MET A 136 6.82 -6.57 2.45
N ASN A 137 6.85 -5.77 1.39
CA ASN A 137 7.84 -4.70 1.26
C ASN A 137 7.71 -3.62 2.34
N LEU A 138 6.49 -3.31 2.81
CA LEU A 138 6.28 -2.40 3.95
C LEU A 138 6.72 -3.04 5.28
N ARG A 139 6.38 -4.32 5.49
CA ARG A 139 6.75 -5.04 6.72
C ARG A 139 8.26 -5.20 6.87
N GLU A 140 8.93 -5.48 5.77
CA GLU A 140 10.38 -5.62 5.72
C GLU A 140 11.09 -4.27 5.62
N ARG A 141 10.35 -3.15 5.66
CA ARG A 141 10.88 -1.78 5.50
C ARG A 141 11.69 -1.57 4.22
N LYS A 142 11.32 -2.27 3.18
CA LYS A 142 11.91 -2.10 1.84
C LYS A 142 11.23 -0.99 1.05
N ALA A 143 10.04 -0.57 1.46
CA ALA A 143 9.29 0.53 0.87
C ALA A 143 8.72 1.45 1.97
N ASP A 144 8.64 2.73 1.66
CA ASP A 144 8.03 3.76 2.51
C ASP A 144 6.51 3.81 2.30
N ILE A 145 6.07 3.58 1.06
CA ILE A 145 4.67 3.56 0.63
C ILE A 145 4.42 2.28 -0.17
N ALA A 146 3.25 1.67 0.00
CA ALA A 146 2.75 0.65 -0.90
C ALA A 146 1.38 1.04 -1.47
N ILE A 147 1.19 0.82 -2.76
CA ILE A 147 -0.08 0.98 -3.44
C ILE A 147 -0.57 -0.42 -3.82
N VAL A 148 -1.69 -0.83 -3.24
CA VAL A 148 -2.22 -2.19 -3.32
C VAL A 148 -3.69 -2.19 -3.71
N TYR A 149 -4.17 -3.27 -4.31
CA TYR A 149 -5.60 -3.40 -4.70
C TYR A 149 -6.52 -3.81 -3.56
N LYS A 150 -5.96 -4.33 -2.48
CA LYS A 150 -6.72 -4.76 -1.29
C LYS A 150 -6.03 -4.28 -0.03
N TYR A 151 -6.83 -4.12 1.02
CA TYR A 151 -6.27 -3.92 2.34
C TYR A 151 -5.35 -5.09 2.71
N PRO A 152 -4.13 -4.82 3.18
CA PRO A 152 -3.27 -5.86 3.68
C PRO A 152 -3.95 -6.57 4.86
N PRO A 153 -3.89 -7.92 4.96
CA PRO A 153 -4.60 -8.68 5.97
C PRO A 153 -4.09 -8.48 7.41
N GLN A 154 -3.17 -7.56 7.64
CA GLN A 154 -2.57 -7.31 8.96
C GLN A 154 -2.28 -5.85 9.23
N ASP A 155 -2.52 -5.47 10.47
CA ASP A 155 -2.69 -4.21 11.15
C ASP A 155 -1.51 -3.23 11.23
N ASN A 156 -0.41 -3.39 10.51
CA ASN A 156 0.80 -2.59 10.70
C ASN A 156 1.04 -1.52 9.63
N ALA A 157 0.12 -1.32 8.71
CA ALA A 157 0.18 -0.26 7.71
C ALA A 157 -0.93 0.77 7.97
N LEU A 158 -0.56 2.04 7.95
CA LEU A 158 -1.54 3.13 7.97
C LEU A 158 -2.10 3.30 6.56
N VAL A 159 -3.43 3.21 6.41
CA VAL A 159 -4.09 3.60 5.17
C VAL A 159 -4.14 5.11 5.12
N VAL A 160 -3.38 5.71 4.22
CA VAL A 160 -3.28 7.17 4.05
C VAL A 160 -4.35 7.67 3.10
N GLU A 161 -4.61 6.90 2.04
CA GLU A 161 -5.55 7.27 0.97
C GLU A 161 -6.21 6.02 0.40
N GLU A 162 -7.47 6.12 0.03
CA GLU A 162 -8.24 5.09 -0.68
C GLU A 162 -8.90 5.71 -1.90
N PHE A 163 -8.71 5.09 -3.06
CA PHE A 163 -9.33 5.53 -4.30
C PHE A 163 -9.90 4.35 -5.09
N LYS A 164 -11.02 4.59 -5.74
CA LYS A 164 -11.65 3.61 -6.62
C LYS A 164 -11.15 3.80 -8.05
N ARG A 165 -10.89 2.69 -8.72
CA ARG A 165 -10.53 2.66 -10.14
C ARG A 165 -11.41 1.64 -10.85
N GLU A 166 -11.76 1.97 -12.07
CA GLU A 166 -12.56 1.10 -12.91
C GLU A 166 -11.65 0.28 -13.83
N PHE A 167 -12.06 -0.96 -14.06
CA PHE A 167 -11.47 -1.84 -15.04
C PHE A 167 -12.41 -1.96 -16.22
N GLY A 168 -11.83 -2.04 -17.41
CA GLY A 168 -12.57 -2.22 -18.64
C GLY A 168 -11.97 -3.33 -19.50
N LEU A 169 -12.75 -3.80 -20.44
CA LEU A 169 -12.28 -4.70 -21.50
C LEU A 169 -11.75 -3.88 -22.66
N PHE A 170 -10.57 -4.22 -23.11
CA PHE A 170 -9.86 -3.53 -24.18
C PHE A 170 -9.44 -4.50 -25.29
N ALA A 171 -9.54 -4.03 -26.49
CA ALA A 171 -9.01 -4.69 -27.69
C ALA A 171 -8.49 -3.63 -28.66
N SER A 172 -7.48 -3.95 -29.44
CA SER A 172 -7.02 -3.04 -30.48
C SER A 172 -8.03 -2.96 -31.64
N THR A 173 -7.99 -1.83 -32.36
CA THR A 173 -8.81 -1.65 -33.58
C THR A 173 -8.55 -2.76 -34.60
N SER A 174 -7.30 -3.23 -34.71
CA SER A 174 -6.95 -4.33 -35.62
C SER A 174 -7.60 -5.65 -35.24
N TYR A 175 -7.75 -5.93 -33.93
CA TYR A 175 -8.47 -7.09 -33.43
C TYR A 175 -9.96 -7.00 -33.78
N ILE A 176 -10.58 -5.86 -33.46
CA ILE A 176 -12.02 -5.63 -33.72
C ILE A 176 -12.35 -5.71 -35.22
N ASN A 177 -11.48 -5.20 -36.08
CA ASN A 177 -11.67 -5.28 -37.52
C ASN A 177 -11.65 -6.73 -38.06
N ARG A 178 -10.88 -7.63 -37.41
CA ARG A 178 -10.77 -9.03 -37.79
C ARG A 178 -11.87 -9.91 -37.18
N HIS A 179 -12.26 -9.66 -35.96
CA HIS A 179 -13.11 -10.56 -35.18
C HIS A 179 -14.48 -9.99 -34.85
N GLY A 180 -14.69 -8.68 -35.08
CA GLY A 180 -15.89 -7.95 -34.71
C GLY A 180 -15.86 -7.48 -33.24
N MET A 181 -16.79 -6.59 -32.89
CA MET A 181 -17.01 -6.14 -31.52
C MET A 181 -17.84 -7.18 -30.75
N PRO A 182 -17.44 -7.62 -29.55
CA PRO A 182 -18.27 -8.46 -28.70
C PRO A 182 -19.62 -7.80 -28.40
N LYS A 183 -20.72 -8.51 -28.57
CA LYS A 183 -22.09 -7.98 -28.36
C LYS A 183 -22.64 -8.32 -26.98
N SER A 184 -22.06 -9.29 -26.30
CA SER A 184 -22.43 -9.74 -24.97
C SER A 184 -21.24 -10.44 -24.29
N ILE A 185 -21.36 -10.74 -23.01
CA ILE A 185 -20.37 -11.57 -22.28
C ILE A 185 -20.29 -12.96 -22.91
N ASP A 186 -21.42 -13.56 -23.26
CA ASP A 186 -21.47 -14.87 -23.91
C ASP A 186 -20.76 -14.87 -25.28
N ASP A 187 -20.96 -13.84 -26.09
CA ASP A 187 -20.26 -13.65 -27.37
C ASP A 187 -18.75 -13.48 -27.12
N LEU A 188 -18.35 -12.71 -26.11
CA LEU A 188 -16.96 -12.53 -25.71
C LEU A 188 -16.30 -13.88 -25.35
N LEU A 189 -16.95 -14.66 -24.48
CA LEU A 189 -16.39 -15.92 -23.98
C LEU A 189 -16.31 -17.01 -25.04
N ASN A 190 -17.28 -17.07 -25.98
CA ASN A 190 -17.39 -18.14 -26.98
C ASN A 190 -16.71 -17.85 -28.31
N ARG A 191 -16.44 -16.57 -28.64
CA ARG A 191 -15.98 -16.18 -29.98
C ARG A 191 -14.70 -15.37 -29.99
N HIS A 192 -14.27 -14.85 -28.85
CA HIS A 192 -13.08 -14.01 -28.77
C HIS A 192 -11.97 -14.66 -27.95
N ALA A 193 -10.74 -14.39 -28.35
CA ALA A 193 -9.57 -14.77 -27.59
C ALA A 193 -9.36 -13.79 -26.43
N LEU A 194 -9.06 -14.30 -25.25
CA LEU A 194 -8.82 -13.50 -24.05
C LEU A 194 -7.36 -13.55 -23.63
N SER A 195 -6.90 -12.47 -23.03
CA SER A 195 -5.62 -12.40 -22.31
C SER A 195 -5.87 -12.13 -20.86
N ASN A 196 -5.08 -12.76 -20.00
CA ASN A 196 -5.25 -12.71 -18.57
C ASN A 196 -3.98 -12.27 -17.86
N ARG A 197 -4.18 -11.55 -16.75
CA ARG A 197 -3.14 -11.32 -15.77
C ARG A 197 -3.41 -12.20 -14.56
N SER A 198 -2.40 -12.96 -14.13
CA SER A 198 -2.53 -13.96 -13.06
C SER A 198 -3.10 -13.36 -11.77
N GLU A 199 -2.66 -12.16 -11.41
CA GLU A 199 -3.14 -11.42 -10.24
C GLU A 199 -4.65 -11.13 -10.27
N TYR A 200 -5.22 -10.92 -11.46
CA TYR A 200 -6.66 -10.64 -11.57
C TYR A 200 -7.50 -11.83 -11.13
N ASN A 201 -7.03 -13.05 -11.37
CA ASN A 201 -7.68 -14.25 -10.89
C ASN A 201 -7.69 -14.38 -9.36
N GLU A 202 -6.65 -13.86 -8.70
CA GLU A 202 -6.56 -13.88 -7.25
C GLU A 202 -7.43 -12.82 -6.60
N ASN A 203 -7.61 -11.69 -7.27
CA ASN A 203 -8.27 -10.52 -6.72
C ASN A 203 -9.73 -10.37 -7.09
N TRP A 204 -10.18 -10.93 -8.24
CA TRP A 204 -11.55 -10.81 -8.74
C TRP A 204 -12.15 -12.15 -9.10
N GLU A 205 -13.06 -12.64 -8.27
CA GLU A 205 -13.72 -13.94 -8.44
C GLU A 205 -14.55 -14.00 -9.73
N GLU A 206 -15.23 -12.91 -10.09
CA GLU A 206 -16.04 -12.82 -11.31
C GLU A 206 -15.17 -12.96 -12.56
N TRP A 207 -14.04 -12.24 -12.60
CA TRP A 207 -13.08 -12.38 -13.71
C TRP A 207 -12.51 -13.79 -13.79
N ARG A 208 -12.17 -14.38 -12.65
CA ARG A 208 -11.69 -15.78 -12.61
C ARG A 208 -12.70 -16.75 -13.18
N ARG A 209 -14.01 -16.59 -12.89
CA ARG A 209 -15.09 -17.41 -13.46
C ARG A 209 -15.17 -17.22 -14.97
N MET A 210 -15.17 -15.98 -15.45
CA MET A 210 -15.17 -15.68 -16.89
C MET A 210 -13.98 -16.32 -17.60
N MET A 211 -12.80 -16.25 -17.03
CA MET A 211 -11.59 -16.87 -17.62
C MET A 211 -11.66 -18.40 -17.65
N ALA A 212 -12.32 -19.02 -16.68
CA ALA A 212 -12.54 -20.48 -16.67
C ALA A 212 -13.54 -20.94 -17.73
N GLU A 213 -14.48 -20.09 -18.13
CA GLU A 213 -15.50 -20.35 -19.15
C GLU A 213 -15.07 -19.90 -20.55
N ALA A 214 -13.99 -19.14 -20.66
CA ALA A 214 -13.50 -18.62 -21.93
C ALA A 214 -13.07 -19.75 -22.86
N ARG A 215 -13.52 -19.72 -24.12
CA ARG A 215 -13.17 -20.68 -25.16
C ARG A 215 -11.67 -20.73 -25.40
N GLU A 216 -11.01 -19.59 -25.38
CA GLU A 216 -9.60 -19.46 -25.69
C GLU A 216 -8.91 -18.40 -24.83
N THR A 217 -7.87 -18.80 -24.13
CA THR A 217 -6.95 -17.89 -23.44
C THR A 217 -5.59 -17.97 -24.11
N VAL A 218 -5.18 -16.91 -24.82
CA VAL A 218 -3.95 -16.89 -25.63
C VAL A 218 -2.73 -16.43 -24.87
N LEU A 219 -2.93 -15.70 -23.76
CA LEU A 219 -1.86 -15.19 -22.91
C LEU A 219 -2.29 -15.20 -21.45
N CYS A 220 -1.40 -15.70 -20.60
CA CYS A 220 -1.47 -15.51 -19.16
C CYS A 220 -0.11 -15.00 -18.70
N CYS A 221 -0.07 -13.84 -18.06
CA CYS A 221 1.17 -13.19 -17.62
C CYS A 221 0.98 -12.50 -16.25
N ASP A 222 2.07 -12.10 -15.63
CA ASP A 222 2.11 -11.33 -14.39
C ASP A 222 2.44 -9.84 -14.60
N SER A 223 2.65 -9.43 -15.85
CA SER A 223 3.01 -8.07 -16.23
C SER A 223 1.89 -7.36 -16.98
N SER A 224 1.51 -6.18 -16.49
CA SER A 224 0.56 -5.29 -17.20
C SER A 224 1.12 -4.81 -18.55
N ASN A 225 2.42 -4.58 -18.64
CA ASN A 225 3.06 -4.16 -19.88
C ASN A 225 2.92 -5.22 -20.97
N LEU A 226 3.18 -6.48 -20.65
CA LEU A 226 3.02 -7.58 -21.63
C LEU A 226 1.56 -7.73 -22.04
N LEU A 227 0.63 -7.58 -21.09
CA LEU A 227 -0.79 -7.63 -21.37
C LEU A 227 -1.23 -6.52 -22.34
N ILE A 228 -0.80 -5.29 -22.10
CA ILE A 228 -1.08 -4.12 -22.95
C ILE A 228 -0.50 -4.36 -24.36
N GLN A 229 0.76 -4.76 -24.46
CA GLN A 229 1.40 -5.02 -25.76
C GLN A 229 0.71 -6.13 -26.55
N ALA A 230 0.28 -7.20 -25.87
CA ALA A 230 -0.50 -8.26 -26.51
C ALA A 230 -1.85 -7.75 -27.04
N THR A 231 -2.51 -6.88 -26.27
CA THR A 231 -3.77 -6.23 -26.68
C THR A 231 -3.54 -5.33 -27.89
N ASP A 232 -2.53 -4.47 -27.84
CA ASP A 232 -2.18 -3.53 -28.93
C ASP A 232 -1.77 -4.24 -30.22
N SER A 233 -1.09 -5.37 -30.10
CA SER A 233 -0.72 -6.21 -31.27
C SER A 233 -1.93 -6.87 -31.96
N GLY A 234 -3.10 -6.78 -31.36
CA GLY A 234 -4.33 -7.37 -31.86
C GLY A 234 -4.44 -8.88 -31.62
N THR A 235 -3.85 -9.36 -30.53
CA THR A 235 -3.86 -10.79 -30.21
C THR A 235 -5.14 -11.22 -29.51
N ALA A 236 -5.65 -10.40 -28.57
CA ALA A 236 -6.79 -10.76 -27.72
C ALA A 236 -7.50 -9.54 -27.10
N VAL A 237 -8.62 -9.82 -26.45
CA VAL A 237 -9.28 -8.88 -25.55
C VAL A 237 -8.71 -9.07 -24.13
N SER A 238 -8.42 -7.98 -23.45
CA SER A 238 -7.83 -7.97 -22.09
C SER A 238 -8.63 -7.13 -21.12
N LEU A 239 -8.62 -7.52 -19.86
CA LEU A 239 -9.07 -6.68 -18.77
C LEU A 239 -7.93 -5.76 -18.34
N SER A 240 -8.16 -4.45 -18.26
CA SER A 240 -7.14 -3.48 -17.82
C SER A 240 -7.78 -2.30 -17.09
N LEU A 241 -6.95 -1.53 -16.37
CA LEU A 241 -7.34 -0.24 -15.82
C LEU A 241 -7.65 0.74 -16.96
N ILE A 242 -8.79 1.44 -16.88
CA ILE A 242 -9.27 2.32 -17.95
C ILE A 242 -8.22 3.36 -18.35
N HIS A 243 -7.55 3.98 -17.37
CA HIS A 243 -6.55 5.02 -17.64
C HIS A 243 -5.22 4.54 -18.23
N ILE A 244 -4.94 3.22 -18.19
CA ILE A 244 -3.70 2.66 -18.73
C ILE A 244 -3.85 2.36 -20.23
N SER A 245 -5.05 2.02 -20.64
CA SER A 245 -5.37 1.52 -21.99
C SER A 245 -6.07 2.57 -22.88
N GLU A 246 -6.28 3.78 -22.38
CA GLU A 246 -6.77 4.86 -23.25
C GLU A 246 -5.72 5.25 -24.28
N PRO A 247 -6.07 5.36 -25.56
CA PRO A 247 -5.15 5.84 -26.59
C PRO A 247 -4.73 7.29 -26.28
N ARG A 248 -3.43 7.52 -26.28
CA ARG A 248 -2.84 8.85 -26.16
C ARG A 248 -3.00 9.65 -27.45
#